data_e07d26370e4e60f027f744a681bbb0f7
#
_entry.id   e07d26370e4e60f027f744a681bbb0f7
#
_cell.length_a   1.000
_cell.length_b   1.000
_cell.length_c   1.000
_cell.angle_alpha   90.00
_cell.angle_beta   90.00
_cell.angle_gamma   90.00
#
_symmetry.space_group_name_H-M   'P 1'
#
loop_
_entity.id
_entity.type
_entity.pdbx_description
1 polymer ?
#
loop_
_entity_poly.entity_id
_entity_poly.type
_entity_poly.pdbx_seq_one_letter_code
_entity_poly.pdbx_strand_id
1 'polypeptide(L)'
;RAFVSDRFDNGVRFVGEGGKEIFVTRGKLVMKPDGLIREKLRPEELHLYVSGQHEKNFVECVFSGQETITPCAVGHRSITIAHLANAGLRLGLKKVQWDPQAERYVGAGAEEAAKLMLAPLRGEWSLDPRA
;
A
#
# COMPACT_ATOMS: atom_id res chain seq x y z
N ARG A 1 8.62 2.14 -9.02
CA ARG A 1 8.59 3.58 -8.72
C ARG A 1 7.15 4.05 -8.54
N ALA A 2 6.88 4.85 -7.50
CA ALA A 2 5.58 5.51 -7.28
C ALA A 2 5.71 7.02 -7.48
N PHE A 3 4.66 7.64 -8.02
CA PHE A 3 4.52 9.09 -8.14
C PHE A 3 3.25 9.50 -7.41
N VAL A 4 3.34 10.53 -6.58
CA VAL A 4 2.22 11.10 -5.82
C VAL A 4 2.11 12.58 -6.14
N SER A 5 0.90 13.04 -6.47
CA SER A 5 0.65 14.44 -6.79
C SER A 5 -0.83 14.78 -6.57
N ASP A 6 -1.09 15.99 -6.11
CA ASP A 6 -2.42 16.61 -6.04
C ASP A 6 -3.02 16.96 -7.41
N ARG A 7 -2.20 16.90 -8.46
CA ARG A 7 -2.62 17.12 -9.87
C ARG A 7 -3.14 15.86 -10.55
N PHE A 8 -3.02 14.71 -9.91
CA PHE A 8 -3.58 13.47 -10.43
C PHE A 8 -5.03 13.30 -9.99
N ASP A 9 -5.80 12.58 -10.82
CA ASP A 9 -7.13 12.14 -10.39
C ASP A 9 -7.04 11.31 -9.11
N ASN A 10 -8.04 11.46 -8.24
CA ASN A 10 -8.10 10.70 -7.00
C ASN A 10 -8.26 9.20 -7.29
N GLY A 11 -7.24 8.44 -7.00
CA GLY A 11 -7.19 7.00 -7.27
C GLY A 11 -5.77 6.47 -7.37
N VAL A 12 -5.65 5.24 -7.78
CA VAL A 12 -4.36 4.57 -8.02
C VAL A 12 -4.29 4.14 -9.48
N ARG A 13 -3.22 4.53 -10.16
CA ARG A 13 -2.92 4.13 -11.52
C ARG A 13 -1.71 3.20 -11.53
N PHE A 14 -1.90 2.01 -12.03
CA PHE A 14 -0.82 1.07 -12.32
C PHE A 14 -0.48 1.17 -13.81
N VAL A 15 0.81 1.32 -14.10
CA VAL A 15 1.31 1.38 -15.47
C VAL A 15 2.24 0.19 -15.67
N GLY A 16 1.84 -0.69 -16.56
CA GLY A 16 2.58 -1.87 -16.95
C GLY A 16 3.36 -1.69 -18.26
N GLU A 17 4.01 -2.74 -18.67
CA GLU A 17 4.71 -2.78 -19.95
C GLU A 17 3.75 -2.78 -21.14
N GLY A 18 4.21 -2.32 -22.30
CA GLY A 18 3.41 -2.30 -23.54
C GLY A 18 2.21 -1.35 -23.50
N GLY A 19 2.24 -0.33 -22.63
CA GLY A 19 1.16 0.67 -22.52
C GLY A 19 -0.09 0.16 -21.80
N LYS A 20 -0.02 -0.97 -21.11
CA LYS A 20 -1.12 -1.45 -20.29
C LYS A 20 -1.26 -0.57 -19.03
N GLU A 21 -2.48 -0.15 -18.75
CA GLU A 21 -2.78 0.67 -17.56
C GLU A 21 -4.03 0.15 -16.85
N ILE A 22 -4.01 0.24 -15.53
CA ILE A 22 -5.18 0.01 -14.66
C ILE A 22 -5.32 1.24 -13.76
N PHE A 23 -6.46 1.89 -13.80
CA PHE A 23 -6.80 2.98 -12.89
C PHE A 23 -7.98 2.56 -12.02
N VAL A 24 -7.80 2.68 -10.71
CA VAL A 24 -8.79 2.30 -9.70
C VAL A 24 -9.10 3.50 -8.82
N THR A 25 -10.38 3.78 -8.68
CA THR A 25 -10.92 4.70 -7.68
C THR A 25 -12.24 4.17 -7.14
N ARG A 26 -12.84 4.83 -6.16
CA ARG A 26 -14.11 4.36 -5.57
C ARG A 26 -15.20 4.24 -6.63
N GLY A 27 -15.72 3.03 -6.79
CA GLY A 27 -16.79 2.71 -7.74
C GLY A 27 -16.40 2.73 -9.22
N LYS A 28 -15.11 2.88 -9.55
CA LYS A 28 -14.66 2.94 -10.94
C LYS A 28 -13.36 2.18 -11.15
N LEU A 29 -13.37 1.32 -12.17
CA LEU A 29 -12.20 0.61 -12.68
C LEU A 29 -12.07 0.91 -14.17
N VAL A 30 -10.93 1.41 -14.59
CA VAL A 30 -10.62 1.69 -15.99
C VAL A 30 -9.34 0.97 -16.37
N MET A 31 -9.34 0.33 -17.52
CA MET A 31 -8.17 -0.38 -18.04
C MET A 31 -7.86 0.07 -19.46
N LYS A 32 -6.59 -0.03 -19.83
CA LYS A 32 -6.11 0.17 -21.20
C LYS A 32 -5.20 -1.00 -21.58
N PRO A 33 -5.43 -1.63 -22.75
CA PRO A 33 -6.60 -1.45 -23.63
C PRO A 33 -7.89 -1.93 -22.92
N ASP A 34 -9.04 -1.48 -23.38
CA ASP A 34 -10.36 -1.81 -22.79
C ASP A 34 -10.64 -3.32 -22.72
N GLY A 35 -10.03 -4.11 -23.58
CA GLY A 35 -10.13 -5.57 -23.58
C GLY A 35 -9.51 -6.25 -22.34
N LEU A 36 -8.59 -5.58 -21.66
CA LEU A 36 -7.85 -6.14 -20.52
C LEU A 36 -8.76 -6.63 -19.39
N ILE A 37 -9.89 -5.97 -19.16
CA ILE A 37 -10.87 -6.37 -18.12
C ILE A 37 -11.53 -7.73 -18.42
N ARG A 38 -11.49 -8.19 -19.66
CA ARG A 38 -12.07 -9.46 -20.11
C ARG A 38 -11.07 -10.60 -20.14
N GLU A 39 -9.78 -10.29 -19.94
CA GLU A 39 -8.73 -11.31 -19.87
C GLU A 39 -8.99 -12.17 -18.62
N LYS A 40 -9.01 -13.47 -18.80
CA LYS A 40 -9.10 -14.43 -17.69
C LYS A 40 -7.71 -14.72 -17.20
N LEU A 41 -7.57 -14.70 -15.88
CA LEU A 41 -6.33 -15.15 -15.25
C LEU A 41 -6.10 -16.63 -15.56
N ARG A 42 -4.86 -16.98 -15.84
CA ARG A 42 -4.46 -18.38 -16.06
C ARG A 42 -4.38 -19.11 -14.71
N PRO A 43 -4.55 -20.43 -14.68
CA PRO A 43 -4.55 -21.20 -13.42
C PRO A 43 -3.32 -20.99 -12.55
N GLU A 44 -2.15 -20.73 -13.15
CA GLU A 44 -0.88 -20.48 -12.48
C GLU A 44 -0.68 -19.03 -11.97
N GLU A 45 -1.58 -18.11 -12.32
CA GLU A 45 -1.53 -16.73 -11.86
C GLU A 45 -2.15 -16.59 -10.47
N LEU A 46 -1.87 -15.48 -9.79
CA LEU A 46 -2.39 -15.22 -8.46
C LEU A 46 -3.91 -15.01 -8.50
N HIS A 47 -4.63 -15.88 -7.81
CA HIS A 47 -6.07 -15.78 -7.62
C HIS A 47 -6.39 -15.41 -6.18
N LEU A 48 -7.11 -14.30 -5.98
CA LEU A 48 -7.66 -13.97 -4.68
C LEU A 48 -9.03 -14.64 -4.53
N TYR A 49 -9.37 -15.11 -3.34
CA TYR A 49 -10.71 -15.60 -3.07
C TYR A 49 -11.73 -14.45 -3.03
N VAL A 50 -13.00 -14.77 -3.26
CA VAL A 50 -14.05 -13.75 -3.31
C VAL A 50 -14.39 -13.26 -1.91
N SER A 51 -14.29 -11.95 -1.70
CA SER A 51 -14.66 -11.29 -0.46
C SER A 51 -15.36 -9.97 -0.77
N GLY A 52 -16.68 -9.93 -0.64
CA GLY A 52 -17.51 -8.75 -0.92
C GLY A 52 -17.67 -7.82 0.28
N GLN A 53 -17.38 -8.29 1.48
CA GLN A 53 -17.55 -7.55 2.75
C GLN A 53 -16.35 -7.83 3.65
N HIS A 54 -15.50 -6.85 3.86
CA HIS A 54 -14.26 -7.04 4.61
C HIS A 54 -14.47 -7.25 6.11
N GLU A 55 -15.48 -6.62 6.69
CA GLU A 55 -15.84 -6.84 8.10
C GLU A 55 -16.28 -8.29 8.35
N LYS A 56 -17.14 -8.81 7.47
CA LYS A 56 -17.57 -10.21 7.52
C LYS A 56 -16.38 -11.15 7.35
N ASN A 57 -15.51 -10.88 6.36
CA ASN A 57 -14.30 -11.65 6.15
C ASN A 57 -13.41 -11.67 7.39
N PHE A 58 -13.22 -10.52 8.06
CA PHE A 58 -12.44 -10.45 9.29
C PHE A 58 -13.03 -11.36 10.37
N VAL A 59 -14.32 -11.24 10.65
CA VAL A 59 -15.00 -12.04 11.68
C VAL A 59 -14.94 -13.55 11.37
N GLU A 60 -15.20 -13.94 10.12
CA GLU A 60 -15.12 -15.33 9.70
C GLU A 60 -13.70 -15.90 9.85
N CYS A 61 -12.67 -15.10 9.53
CA CYS A 61 -11.28 -15.50 9.69
C CYS A 61 -10.87 -15.63 11.17
N VAL A 62 -11.40 -14.78 12.06
CA VAL A 62 -11.18 -14.93 13.50
C VAL A 62 -11.69 -16.29 14.00
N PHE A 63 -12.87 -16.73 13.56
CA PHE A 63 -13.45 -18.02 13.98
C PHE A 63 -12.81 -19.22 13.29
N SER A 64 -12.44 -19.09 12.01
CA SER A 64 -11.90 -20.20 11.23
C SER A 64 -10.38 -20.38 11.38
N GLY A 65 -9.66 -19.37 11.86
CA GLY A 65 -8.20 -19.33 11.86
C GLY A 65 -7.60 -19.16 10.45
N GLN A 66 -8.41 -18.85 9.45
CA GLN A 66 -7.95 -18.58 8.09
C GLN A 66 -7.37 -17.17 7.97
N GLU A 67 -6.47 -16.98 7.01
CA GLU A 67 -5.94 -15.66 6.71
C GLU A 67 -7.00 -14.78 6.02
N THR A 68 -7.09 -13.51 6.42
CA THR A 68 -7.99 -12.55 5.77
C THR A 68 -7.53 -12.24 4.34
N ILE A 69 -8.44 -11.79 3.47
CA ILE A 69 -8.12 -11.43 2.08
C ILE A 69 -7.09 -10.29 1.99
N THR A 70 -7.01 -9.47 3.03
CA THR A 70 -6.02 -8.40 3.17
C THR A 70 -5.30 -8.54 4.51
N PRO A 71 -4.33 -9.47 4.60
CA PRO A 71 -3.58 -9.68 5.84
C PRO A 71 -2.76 -8.43 6.21
N CYS A 72 -2.37 -8.33 7.47
CA CYS A 72 -1.68 -7.15 7.99
C CYS A 72 -0.41 -6.79 7.21
N ALA A 73 0.31 -7.77 6.67
CA ALA A 73 1.48 -7.53 5.83
C ALA A 73 1.14 -6.78 4.53
N VAL A 74 -0.01 -7.08 3.92
CA VAL A 74 -0.50 -6.34 2.74
C VAL A 74 -0.93 -4.93 3.12
N GLY A 75 -1.63 -4.78 4.25
CA GLY A 75 -2.01 -3.48 4.80
C GLY A 75 -0.79 -2.60 5.09
N HIS A 76 0.21 -3.16 5.78
CA HIS A 76 1.46 -2.48 6.09
C HIS A 76 2.18 -1.96 4.83
N ARG A 77 2.37 -2.82 3.83
CA ARG A 77 3.01 -2.43 2.57
C ARG A 77 2.23 -1.37 1.80
N SER A 78 0.91 -1.47 1.82
CA SER A 78 0.05 -0.52 1.11
C SER A 78 0.09 0.86 1.75
N ILE A 79 0.00 0.95 3.09
CA ILE A 79 0.03 2.23 3.80
C ILE A 79 1.43 2.86 3.81
N THR A 80 2.49 2.04 3.72
CA THR A 80 3.87 2.54 3.66
C THR A 80 4.04 3.57 2.54
N ILE A 81 3.48 3.32 1.35
CA ILE A 81 3.55 4.27 0.22
C ILE A 81 2.97 5.63 0.60
N ALA A 82 1.84 5.66 1.28
CA ALA A 82 1.20 6.90 1.72
C ALA A 82 2.04 7.63 2.78
N HIS A 83 2.62 6.90 3.72
CA HIS A 83 3.51 7.50 4.73
C HIS A 83 4.79 8.05 4.12
N LEU A 84 5.40 7.36 3.17
CA LEU A 84 6.57 7.86 2.44
C LEU A 84 6.25 9.16 1.68
N ALA A 85 5.09 9.21 1.01
CA ALA A 85 4.63 10.43 0.34
C ALA A 85 4.40 11.58 1.32
N ASN A 86 3.74 11.32 2.46
CA ASN A 86 3.50 12.31 3.50
C ASN A 86 4.81 12.86 4.09
N ALA A 87 5.79 12.00 4.38
CA ALA A 87 7.10 12.43 4.85
C ALA A 87 7.81 13.33 3.81
N GLY A 88 7.77 12.93 2.53
CA GLY A 88 8.32 13.75 1.45
C GLY A 88 7.69 15.13 1.36
N LEU A 89 6.35 15.21 1.43
CA LEU A 89 5.60 16.47 1.40
C LEU A 89 5.94 17.36 2.61
N ARG A 90 5.97 16.82 3.82
CA ARG A 90 6.27 17.55 5.05
C ARG A 90 7.68 18.10 5.09
N LEU A 91 8.63 17.43 4.50
CA LEU A 91 10.04 17.83 4.44
C LEU A 91 10.40 18.59 3.14
N GLY A 92 9.45 18.82 2.25
CA GLY A 92 9.69 19.47 0.96
C GLY A 92 10.59 18.66 0.03
N LEU A 93 10.68 17.34 0.22
CA LEU A 93 11.52 16.46 -0.59
C LEU A 93 10.82 16.12 -1.90
N LYS A 94 11.49 16.37 -3.03
CA LYS A 94 10.99 15.97 -4.35
C LYS A 94 11.13 14.48 -4.62
N LYS A 95 11.96 13.78 -3.86
CA LYS A 95 12.24 12.36 -4.00
C LYS A 95 12.50 11.77 -2.62
N VAL A 96 11.84 10.67 -2.34
CA VAL A 96 12.08 9.83 -1.17
C VAL A 96 12.58 8.48 -1.64
N GLN A 97 13.62 7.96 -1.01
CA GLN A 97 14.14 6.63 -1.28
C GLN A 97 13.90 5.73 -0.07
N TRP A 98 13.46 4.54 -0.33
CA TRP A 98 13.07 3.55 0.67
C TRP A 98 13.70 2.20 0.36
N ASP A 99 14.26 1.57 1.36
CA ASP A 99 14.68 0.18 1.33
C ASP A 99 13.55 -0.68 1.90
N PRO A 100 12.82 -1.43 1.06
CA PRO A 100 11.67 -2.21 1.51
C PRO A 100 12.05 -3.47 2.31
N GLN A 101 13.30 -3.91 2.25
CA GLN A 101 13.77 -5.08 3.03
C GLN A 101 14.20 -4.65 4.43
N ALA A 102 14.93 -3.56 4.52
CA ALA A 102 15.37 -3.00 5.80
C ALA A 102 14.31 -2.07 6.44
N GLU A 103 13.21 -1.81 5.74
CA GLU A 103 12.12 -0.92 6.15
C GLU A 103 12.60 0.44 6.66
N ARG A 104 13.49 1.09 5.89
CA ARG A 104 14.10 2.36 6.27
C ARG A 104 14.23 3.31 5.10
N TYR A 105 14.23 4.60 5.43
CA TYR A 105 14.62 5.64 4.48
C TYR A 105 16.12 5.52 4.15
N VAL A 106 16.46 5.83 2.89
CA VAL A 106 17.83 5.87 2.41
C VAL A 106 18.08 7.13 1.57
N GLY A 107 19.34 7.55 1.49
CA GLY A 107 19.72 8.72 0.70
C GLY A 107 19.48 10.04 1.42
N ALA A 108 19.41 11.13 0.64
CA ALA A 108 19.25 12.48 1.17
C ALA A 108 17.94 12.66 1.94
N GLY A 109 18.00 13.26 3.14
CA GLY A 109 16.85 13.51 4.00
C GLY A 109 16.35 12.27 4.77
N ALA A 110 17.11 11.16 4.74
CA ALA A 110 16.71 9.92 5.39
C ALA A 110 16.54 10.04 6.91
N GLU A 111 17.43 10.75 7.58
CA GLU A 111 17.39 10.94 9.04
C GLU A 111 16.16 11.74 9.47
N GLU A 112 15.88 12.85 8.78
CA GLU A 112 14.72 13.69 9.05
C GLU A 112 13.42 12.95 8.77
N ALA A 113 13.37 12.17 7.70
CA ALA A 113 12.23 11.36 7.34
C ALA A 113 12.00 10.23 8.37
N ALA A 114 13.06 9.60 8.85
CA ALA A 114 12.97 8.56 9.88
C ALA A 114 12.35 9.08 11.20
N LYS A 115 12.67 10.33 11.59
CA LYS A 115 12.08 10.96 12.77
C LYS A 115 10.56 11.11 12.69
N LEU A 116 10.00 11.23 11.48
CA LEU A 116 8.56 11.31 11.27
C LEU A 116 7.84 9.95 11.39
N MET A 117 8.57 8.85 11.32
CA MET A 117 8.01 7.50 11.54
C MET A 117 7.83 7.18 13.03
N LEU A 118 8.58 7.84 13.89
CA LEU A 118 8.56 7.60 15.32
C LEU A 118 7.57 8.57 15.97
N ALA A 119 6.31 8.18 16.08
CA ALA A 119 5.37 8.89 16.92
C ALA A 119 5.71 8.58 18.40
N PRO A 120 5.86 9.59 19.26
CA PRO A 120 6.04 9.34 20.69
C PRO A 120 4.82 8.61 21.22
N LEU A 121 5.04 7.51 21.90
CA LEU A 121 3.97 6.77 22.57
C LEU A 121 3.54 7.53 23.81
N ARG A 122 2.27 7.40 24.18
CA ARG A 122 1.73 8.08 25.36
C ARG A 122 2.09 7.32 26.64
N GLY A 123 2.53 8.03 27.65
CA GLY A 123 2.84 7.48 28.96
C GLY A 123 3.87 6.36 28.91
N GLU A 124 3.57 5.25 29.54
CA GLU A 124 4.46 4.07 29.68
C GLU A 124 4.31 3.04 28.55
N TRP A 125 3.55 3.36 27.50
CA TRP A 125 3.37 2.43 26.38
C TRP A 125 4.67 2.23 25.61
N SER A 126 5.01 0.98 25.34
CA SER A 126 6.16 0.57 24.53
C SER A 126 5.73 -0.37 23.42
N LEU A 127 6.42 -0.29 22.27
CA LEU A 127 6.33 -1.31 21.21
C LEU A 127 7.32 -2.46 21.44
N ASP A 128 8.21 -2.35 22.40
CA ASP A 128 9.08 -3.47 22.78
C ASP A 128 8.27 -4.47 23.61
N PRO A 129 8.05 -5.69 23.12
CA PRO A 129 7.30 -6.71 23.86
C PRO A 129 7.97 -7.17 25.16
N ARG A 130 9.19 -6.70 25.41
CA ARG A 130 9.99 -7.02 26.62
C ARG A 130 10.04 -5.87 27.63
N ALA A 131 9.36 -4.73 27.33
CA ALA A 131 9.31 -3.56 28.20
C ALA A 131 8.20 -3.69 29.23
#